data_3d65f6bc367c2e5358ea88b9e84c3a5e
#
_entry.id   3d65f6bc367c2e5358ea88b9e84c3a5e
#
_cell.length_a   1.000
_cell.length_b   1.000
_cell.length_c   1.000
_cell.angle_alpha   90.00
_cell.angle_beta   90.00
_cell.angle_gamma   90.00
#
_symmetry.space_group_name_H-M   'P 1'
#
loop_
_entity.id
_entity.type
_entity.pdbx_description
1 polymer ?
#
loop_
_entity_poly.entity_id
_entity_poly.type
_entity_poly.pdbx_seq_one_letter_code
_entity_poly.pdbx_strand_id
1 'polypeptide(L)'
;KTACIAGRFFMGDENLSGNFDGIKTQKFGVEIECTGLTRNAAARAIGRVFDSVPEHFGGSYDKYHICDSKDRKWAVVYDSSIRRVDKNGGNASREYAVEIVTPVLEYSDIPLLQEIVRAVRSADGVTGAQYNCGIHIHVDGAPYTAQSLRNLVNIFASKENFLFDMLQVSPMRETYCQKVDRDFLEMLNKEKPKTIEAIQKLWYRGDMDEVHHHYSSTRYKACNLHSFFANGHWEMRACNSSLHAGVIRSY
;
A
#
# COMPACT_ATOMS: atom_id res chain seq x y z
N LYS A 1 0.48 -29.39 18.55
CA LYS A 1 -0.99 -29.22 18.61
C LYS A 1 -1.25 -27.75 18.95
N THR A 2 -1.32 -26.91 17.92
CA THR A 2 -1.63 -25.48 18.07
C THR A 2 -3.09 -25.33 17.63
N ALA A 3 -3.96 -25.02 18.59
CA ALA A 3 -5.37 -24.82 18.35
C ALA A 3 -5.58 -23.47 17.64
N CYS A 4 -6.18 -23.51 16.48
CA CYS A 4 -6.67 -22.37 15.74
C CYS A 4 -7.92 -21.85 16.48
N ILE A 5 -7.81 -20.70 17.17
CA ILE A 5 -8.95 -20.02 17.74
C ILE A 5 -9.55 -19.13 16.64
N ALA A 6 -10.48 -19.70 15.89
CA ALA A 6 -11.40 -18.94 15.05
C ALA A 6 -12.50 -18.34 15.96
N GLY A 7 -12.22 -17.19 16.55
CA GLY A 7 -13.21 -16.41 17.26
C GLY A 7 -14.21 -15.81 16.27
N ARG A 8 -15.40 -16.39 16.15
CA ARG A 8 -16.55 -15.72 15.56
C ARG A 8 -16.94 -14.56 16.47
N PHE A 9 -16.65 -13.35 16.06
CA PHE A 9 -17.33 -12.19 16.61
C PHE A 9 -18.76 -12.17 16.05
N PHE A 10 -19.71 -12.73 16.79
CA PHE A 10 -21.11 -12.38 16.64
C PHE A 10 -21.31 -11.03 17.32
N MET A 11 -21.29 -9.97 16.56
CA MET A 11 -21.95 -8.73 16.96
C MET A 11 -23.42 -8.89 16.63
N GLY A 12 -24.26 -8.77 17.65
CA GLY A 12 -25.70 -8.84 17.47
C GLY A 12 -26.19 -7.78 16.49
N ASP A 13 -27.05 -8.22 15.60
CA ASP A 13 -27.88 -7.36 14.73
C ASP A 13 -28.82 -6.52 15.58
N GLU A 14 -28.40 -5.31 15.97
CA GLU A 14 -29.35 -4.24 16.28
C GLU A 14 -28.68 -2.88 16.05
N ASN A 15 -29.07 -2.20 14.96
CA ASN A 15 -28.91 -0.76 14.68
C ASN A 15 -27.49 -0.20 14.45
N LEU A 16 -26.61 -0.90 13.73
CA LEU A 16 -25.55 -0.25 12.95
C LEU A 16 -26.00 -0.09 11.48
N SER A 17 -27.09 0.62 11.24
CA SER A 17 -27.41 1.15 9.90
C SER A 17 -26.53 2.37 9.58
N GLY A 18 -25.23 2.28 9.89
CA GLY A 18 -24.23 3.13 9.31
C GLY A 18 -24.19 2.82 7.82
N ASN A 19 -24.36 3.85 6.99
CA ASN A 19 -24.26 3.70 5.55
C ASN A 19 -22.84 3.27 5.16
N PHE A 20 -22.57 1.96 5.12
CA PHE A 20 -21.31 1.38 4.67
C PHE A 20 -21.12 1.46 3.15
N ASP A 21 -22.06 2.04 2.41
CA ASP A 21 -21.95 2.19 0.96
C ASP A 21 -20.76 3.09 0.56
N GLY A 22 -20.35 3.99 1.45
CA GLY A 22 -19.15 4.81 1.25
C GLY A 22 -17.86 4.00 1.07
N ILE A 23 -17.74 2.83 1.72
CA ILE A 23 -16.57 1.93 1.54
C ILE A 23 -16.58 1.35 0.13
N LYS A 24 -17.75 1.01 -0.42
CA LYS A 24 -17.87 0.40 -1.75
C LYS A 24 -17.52 1.37 -2.88
N THR A 25 -17.67 2.66 -2.64
CA THR A 25 -17.36 3.72 -3.60
C THR A 25 -15.99 4.34 -3.40
N GLN A 26 -15.30 3.98 -2.30
CA GLN A 26 -13.95 4.46 -2.02
C GLN A 26 -12.98 3.93 -3.07
N LYS A 27 -12.28 4.85 -3.74
CA LYS A 27 -11.21 4.50 -4.69
C LYS A 27 -9.91 4.25 -3.94
N PHE A 28 -9.18 3.26 -4.41
CA PHE A 28 -7.89 2.90 -3.84
C PHE A 28 -6.93 2.37 -4.90
N GLY A 29 -5.65 2.27 -4.55
CA GLY A 29 -4.60 1.60 -5.30
C GLY A 29 -3.75 0.74 -4.37
N VAL A 30 -3.04 -0.23 -4.92
CA VAL A 30 -2.16 -1.10 -4.14
C VAL A 30 -0.83 -1.28 -4.86
N GLU A 31 0.25 -1.15 -4.10
CA GLU A 31 1.60 -1.57 -4.50
C GLU A 31 1.94 -2.86 -3.76
N ILE A 32 2.41 -3.87 -4.47
CA ILE A 32 2.77 -5.18 -3.89
C ILE A 32 4.19 -5.50 -4.28
N GLU A 33 5.09 -5.52 -3.31
CA GLU A 33 6.49 -5.83 -3.51
C GLU A 33 6.75 -7.34 -3.38
N CYS A 34 7.53 -7.88 -4.31
CA CYS A 34 7.90 -9.29 -4.32
C CYS A 34 9.23 -9.53 -5.05
N THR A 35 9.72 -10.75 -4.94
CA THR A 35 10.90 -11.28 -5.60
C THR A 35 10.66 -12.74 -6.00
N GLY A 36 11.68 -13.55 -6.27
CA GLY A 36 11.53 -14.94 -6.67
C GLY A 36 11.30 -15.16 -8.16
N LEU A 37 10.75 -14.15 -8.84
CA LEU A 37 10.53 -14.11 -10.29
C LEU A 37 11.04 -12.80 -10.87
N THR A 38 11.22 -12.75 -12.18
CA THR A 38 11.59 -11.48 -12.88
C THR A 38 10.37 -10.62 -13.13
N ARG A 39 10.56 -9.29 -13.34
CA ARG A 39 9.48 -8.37 -13.75
C ARG A 39 8.77 -8.85 -15.02
N ASN A 40 9.52 -9.36 -16.00
CA ASN A 40 8.92 -9.93 -17.20
C ASN A 40 8.01 -11.14 -16.89
N ALA A 41 8.45 -12.04 -16.01
CA ALA A 41 7.66 -13.20 -15.61
C ALA A 41 6.39 -12.77 -14.84
N ALA A 42 6.50 -11.77 -13.93
CA ALA A 42 5.36 -11.19 -13.23
C ALA A 42 4.37 -10.54 -14.21
N ALA A 43 4.87 -9.71 -15.14
CA ALA A 43 4.04 -9.06 -16.14
C ALA A 43 3.30 -10.08 -17.02
N ARG A 44 3.97 -11.15 -17.44
CA ARG A 44 3.33 -12.25 -18.20
C ARG A 44 2.31 -13.04 -17.37
N ALA A 45 2.56 -13.22 -16.06
CA ALA A 45 1.60 -13.89 -15.18
C ALA A 45 0.30 -13.05 -15.07
N ILE A 46 0.42 -11.73 -14.91
CA ILE A 46 -0.69 -10.79 -14.89
C ILE A 46 -1.39 -10.75 -16.27
N GLY A 47 -0.61 -10.68 -17.35
CA GLY A 47 -1.14 -10.66 -18.71
C GLY A 47 -2.02 -11.88 -19.04
N ARG A 48 -1.67 -13.06 -18.53
CA ARG A 48 -2.52 -14.26 -18.68
C ARG A 48 -3.87 -14.14 -18.00
N VAL A 49 -3.96 -13.41 -16.87
CA VAL A 49 -5.26 -13.18 -16.19
C VAL A 49 -6.14 -12.25 -17.02
N PHE A 50 -5.54 -11.30 -17.74
CA PHE A 50 -6.27 -10.30 -18.54
C PHE A 50 -6.44 -10.70 -20.01
N ASP A 51 -5.88 -11.82 -20.43
CA ASP A 51 -5.71 -12.18 -21.84
C ASP A 51 -5.06 -11.03 -22.66
N SER A 52 -4.01 -10.44 -22.06
CA SER A 52 -3.33 -9.25 -22.56
C SER A 52 -1.82 -9.48 -22.63
N VAL A 53 -1.18 -8.93 -23.68
CA VAL A 53 0.27 -9.00 -23.84
C VAL A 53 0.92 -7.82 -23.10
N PRO A 54 1.86 -8.07 -22.16
CA PRO A 54 2.58 -7.00 -21.50
C PRO A 54 3.41 -6.17 -22.47
N GLU A 55 3.35 -4.86 -22.34
CA GLU A 55 4.17 -3.91 -23.09
C GLU A 55 5.35 -3.46 -22.24
N HIS A 56 6.59 -3.61 -22.75
CA HIS A 56 7.81 -3.22 -22.07
C HIS A 56 8.21 -1.79 -22.46
N PHE A 57 8.14 -0.87 -21.48
CA PHE A 57 8.53 0.53 -21.67
C PHE A 57 10.00 0.81 -21.30
N GLY A 58 10.63 -0.06 -20.51
CA GLY A 58 12.01 0.14 -20.05
C GLY A 58 12.14 1.32 -19.10
N GLY A 59 13.13 2.18 -19.35
CA GLY A 59 13.47 3.34 -18.51
C GLY A 59 14.17 2.95 -17.21
N SER A 60 14.35 3.90 -16.29
CA SER A 60 15.04 3.68 -15.00
C SER A 60 14.34 2.65 -14.11
N TYR A 61 13.03 2.57 -14.21
CA TYR A 61 12.19 1.61 -13.48
C TYR A 61 11.93 0.30 -14.24
N ASP A 62 12.50 0.13 -15.45
CA ASP A 62 12.35 -1.06 -16.28
C ASP A 62 10.90 -1.57 -16.29
N LYS A 63 10.00 -0.65 -16.67
CA LYS A 63 8.55 -0.74 -16.50
C LYS A 63 7.89 -1.61 -17.57
N TYR A 64 6.94 -2.43 -17.12
CA TYR A 64 5.97 -3.13 -17.97
C TYR A 64 4.56 -2.59 -17.69
N HIS A 65 3.74 -2.43 -18.72
CA HIS A 65 2.31 -2.16 -18.59
C HIS A 65 1.49 -3.35 -19.09
N ILE A 66 0.41 -3.62 -18.42
CA ILE A 66 -0.57 -4.65 -18.77
C ILE A 66 -1.96 -4.02 -18.69
N CYS A 67 -2.72 -4.05 -19.79
CA CYS A 67 -4.10 -3.55 -19.81
C CYS A 67 -5.07 -4.63 -19.33
N ASP A 68 -5.99 -4.26 -18.47
CA ASP A 68 -7.10 -5.12 -18.09
C ASP A 68 -8.30 -4.93 -19.04
N SER A 69 -9.40 -5.66 -18.83
CA SER A 69 -10.62 -5.60 -19.65
C SER A 69 -11.35 -4.26 -19.64
N LYS A 70 -10.96 -3.34 -18.74
CA LYS A 70 -11.48 -1.97 -18.66
C LYS A 70 -10.47 -0.95 -19.18
N ASP A 71 -9.46 -1.37 -19.96
CA ASP A 71 -8.35 -0.57 -20.46
C ASP A 71 -7.54 0.17 -19.39
N ARG A 72 -7.62 -0.28 -18.14
CA ARG A 72 -6.80 0.27 -17.06
C ARG A 72 -5.40 -0.35 -17.10
N LYS A 73 -4.38 0.45 -16.83
CA LYS A 73 -2.97 0.05 -16.91
C LYS A 73 -2.47 -0.41 -15.54
N TRP A 74 -2.22 -1.69 -15.43
CA TRP A 74 -1.42 -2.26 -14.34
C TRP A 74 0.06 -2.11 -14.70
N ALA A 75 0.90 -1.84 -13.73
CA ALA A 75 2.33 -1.73 -13.97
C ALA A 75 3.12 -2.75 -13.15
N VAL A 76 4.23 -3.21 -13.71
CA VAL A 76 5.27 -3.96 -12.99
C VAL A 76 6.55 -3.15 -13.13
N VAL A 77 7.13 -2.74 -12.01
CA VAL A 77 8.26 -1.81 -11.98
C VAL A 77 9.38 -2.33 -11.08
N TYR A 78 10.56 -1.73 -11.24
CA TYR A 78 11.71 -1.95 -10.40
C TYR A 78 11.62 -1.12 -9.12
N ASP A 79 11.77 -1.75 -7.95
CA ASP A 79 12.06 -1.08 -6.70
C ASP A 79 13.43 -1.51 -6.16
N SER A 80 14.30 -0.52 -5.90
CA SER A 80 15.66 -0.74 -5.43
C SER A 80 15.76 -1.22 -3.99
N SER A 81 14.73 -1.02 -3.18
CA SER A 81 14.69 -1.41 -1.77
C SER A 81 14.58 -2.92 -1.58
N ILE A 82 14.03 -3.62 -2.57
CA ILE A 82 13.75 -5.06 -2.50
C ILE A 82 15.05 -5.88 -2.53
N ARG A 83 15.22 -6.73 -1.52
CA ARG A 83 16.27 -7.75 -1.52
C ARG A 83 15.91 -8.85 -2.51
N ARG A 84 16.71 -8.98 -3.56
CA ARG A 84 16.46 -9.85 -4.70
C ARG A 84 16.91 -11.27 -4.44
N VAL A 85 16.01 -12.21 -4.60
CA VAL A 85 16.31 -13.64 -4.59
C VAL A 85 15.63 -14.34 -5.78
N ASP A 86 16.16 -15.48 -6.20
CA ASP A 86 15.47 -16.39 -7.10
C ASP A 86 14.45 -17.25 -6.32
N LYS A 87 13.72 -18.09 -7.02
CA LYS A 87 12.70 -18.97 -6.42
C LYS A 87 13.25 -19.97 -5.39
N ASN A 88 14.55 -20.21 -5.38
CA ASN A 88 15.24 -21.10 -4.44
C ASN A 88 15.86 -20.31 -3.27
N GLY A 89 15.73 -19.00 -3.24
CA GLY A 89 16.29 -18.12 -2.21
C GLY A 89 17.75 -17.69 -2.47
N GLY A 90 18.32 -18.04 -3.62
CA GLY A 90 19.64 -17.59 -4.05
C GLY A 90 19.65 -16.11 -4.44
N ASN A 91 20.80 -15.44 -4.33
CA ASN A 91 20.93 -14.04 -4.79
C ASN A 91 20.63 -13.93 -6.28
N ALA A 92 19.83 -12.94 -6.65
CA ALA A 92 19.36 -12.73 -8.01
C ALA A 92 19.69 -11.34 -8.58
N SER A 93 19.59 -11.22 -9.91
CA SER A 93 19.85 -9.99 -10.63
C SER A 93 18.79 -8.90 -10.35
N ARG A 94 19.04 -7.68 -10.87
CA ARG A 94 18.12 -6.54 -10.73
C ARG A 94 16.69 -6.83 -11.21
N GLU A 95 16.53 -7.73 -12.15
CA GLU A 95 15.23 -8.09 -12.73
C GLU A 95 14.26 -8.72 -11.73
N TYR A 96 14.78 -9.28 -10.63
CA TYR A 96 14.02 -9.93 -9.56
C TYR A 96 13.50 -8.97 -8.49
N ALA A 97 13.78 -7.69 -8.57
CA ALA A 97 13.12 -6.66 -7.75
C ALA A 97 11.82 -6.26 -8.45
N VAL A 98 10.70 -6.68 -7.90
CA VAL A 98 9.38 -6.59 -8.54
C VAL A 98 8.42 -5.84 -7.63
N GLU A 99 7.89 -4.73 -8.12
CA GLU A 99 6.77 -4.03 -7.54
C GLU A 99 5.61 -4.03 -8.52
N ILE A 100 4.46 -4.53 -8.09
CA ILE A 100 3.22 -4.55 -8.86
C ILE A 100 2.39 -3.37 -8.42
N VAL A 101 2.11 -2.46 -9.36
CA VAL A 101 1.33 -1.24 -9.11
C VAL A 101 -0.02 -1.38 -9.82
N THR A 102 -1.10 -1.31 -9.05
CA THR A 102 -2.45 -1.36 -9.61
C THR A 102 -2.84 -0.01 -10.22
N PRO A 103 -3.78 0.03 -11.17
CA PRO A 103 -4.54 1.24 -11.45
C PRO A 103 -5.42 1.62 -10.26
N VAL A 104 -6.19 2.69 -10.40
CA VAL A 104 -7.26 3.00 -9.44
C VAL A 104 -8.32 1.89 -9.46
N LEU A 105 -8.57 1.33 -8.29
CA LEU A 105 -9.50 0.23 -8.04
C LEU A 105 -10.69 0.71 -7.21
N GLU A 106 -11.76 -0.09 -7.26
CA GLU A 106 -12.94 0.02 -6.42
C GLU A 106 -13.17 -1.30 -5.67
N TYR A 107 -14.07 -1.32 -4.70
CA TYR A 107 -14.37 -2.50 -3.90
C TYR A 107 -14.70 -3.74 -4.75
N SER A 108 -15.40 -3.54 -5.87
CA SER A 108 -15.74 -4.61 -6.82
C SER A 108 -14.52 -5.23 -7.54
N ASP A 109 -13.37 -4.57 -7.53
CA ASP A 109 -12.13 -5.05 -8.16
C ASP A 109 -11.30 -5.95 -7.21
N ILE A 110 -11.67 -6.08 -5.93
CA ILE A 110 -10.93 -6.92 -4.96
C ILE A 110 -10.78 -8.39 -5.44
N PRO A 111 -11.80 -9.05 -6.01
CA PRO A 111 -11.61 -10.40 -6.55
C PRO A 111 -10.56 -10.47 -7.64
N LEU A 112 -10.50 -9.47 -8.53
CA LEU A 112 -9.49 -9.38 -9.58
C LEU A 112 -8.08 -9.21 -9.00
N LEU A 113 -7.91 -8.33 -8.02
CA LEU A 113 -6.64 -8.17 -7.28
C LEU A 113 -6.19 -9.50 -6.66
N GLN A 114 -7.12 -10.29 -6.09
CA GLN A 114 -6.84 -11.59 -5.54
C GLN A 114 -6.37 -12.61 -6.61
N GLU A 115 -6.93 -12.55 -7.82
CA GLU A 115 -6.50 -13.41 -8.94
C GLU A 115 -5.09 -13.04 -9.41
N ILE A 116 -4.77 -11.77 -9.51
CA ILE A 116 -3.42 -11.29 -9.84
C ILE A 116 -2.40 -11.82 -8.83
N VAL A 117 -2.70 -11.70 -7.55
CA VAL A 117 -1.83 -12.20 -6.47
C VAL A 117 -1.60 -13.71 -6.59
N ARG A 118 -2.66 -14.49 -6.88
CA ARG A 118 -2.54 -15.94 -7.12
C ARG A 118 -1.66 -16.25 -8.34
N ALA A 119 -1.86 -15.50 -9.44
CA ALA A 119 -1.10 -15.69 -10.66
C ALA A 119 0.41 -15.44 -10.46
N VAL A 120 0.76 -14.36 -9.77
CA VAL A 120 2.15 -14.01 -9.44
C VAL A 120 2.77 -15.05 -8.51
N ARG A 121 2.04 -15.50 -7.48
CA ARG A 121 2.49 -16.58 -6.59
C ARG A 121 2.73 -17.90 -7.35
N SER A 122 1.82 -18.25 -8.26
CA SER A 122 1.93 -19.47 -9.07
C SER A 122 3.05 -19.41 -10.10
N ALA A 123 3.59 -18.21 -10.37
CA ALA A 123 4.74 -17.97 -11.23
C ALA A 123 6.06 -17.87 -10.44
N ASP A 124 6.15 -18.55 -9.29
CA ASP A 124 7.30 -18.59 -8.39
C ASP A 124 7.59 -17.26 -7.65
N GLY A 125 6.63 -16.33 -7.59
CA GLY A 125 6.76 -15.14 -6.76
C GLY A 125 6.86 -15.47 -5.27
N VAL A 126 7.83 -14.87 -4.60
CA VAL A 126 8.01 -14.93 -3.14
C VAL A 126 8.05 -13.52 -2.55
N THR A 127 7.66 -13.41 -1.29
CA THR A 127 7.66 -12.12 -0.60
C THR A 127 7.85 -12.30 0.90
N GLY A 128 8.08 -11.22 1.60
CA GLY A 128 8.22 -11.19 3.05
C GLY A 128 9.15 -10.08 3.52
N ALA A 129 9.08 -9.75 4.81
CA ALA A 129 9.90 -8.69 5.41
C ALA A 129 11.41 -8.97 5.30
N GLN A 130 11.83 -10.24 5.30
CA GLN A 130 13.22 -10.65 5.11
C GLN A 130 13.78 -10.25 3.73
N TYR A 131 12.90 -9.98 2.77
CA TYR A 131 13.26 -9.46 1.44
C TYR A 131 13.01 -7.95 1.32
N ASN A 132 12.74 -7.29 2.44
CA ASN A 132 12.36 -5.88 2.52
C ASN A 132 11.12 -5.53 1.68
N CYS A 133 10.19 -6.49 1.56
CA CYS A 133 8.96 -6.32 0.80
C CYS A 133 7.81 -5.86 1.70
N GLY A 134 7.02 -4.91 1.21
CA GLY A 134 5.81 -4.39 1.83
C GLY A 134 4.62 -4.41 0.89
N ILE A 135 3.46 -4.02 1.43
CA ILE A 135 2.27 -3.64 0.67
C ILE A 135 1.94 -2.22 1.07
N HIS A 136 1.72 -1.37 0.08
CA HIS A 136 1.27 -0.01 0.27
C HIS A 136 -0.15 0.12 -0.28
N ILE A 137 -1.04 0.70 0.52
CA ILE A 137 -2.43 0.91 0.15
C ILE A 137 -2.65 2.42 0.05
N HIS A 138 -2.99 2.88 -1.14
CA HIS A 138 -3.27 4.27 -1.46
C HIS A 138 -4.78 4.48 -1.46
N VAL A 139 -5.25 5.47 -0.71
CA VAL A 139 -6.68 5.80 -0.61
C VAL A 139 -6.90 7.19 -1.17
N ASP A 140 -7.87 7.32 -2.08
CA ASP A 140 -8.22 8.59 -2.73
C ASP A 140 -8.43 9.70 -1.71
N GLY A 141 -7.69 10.79 -1.89
CA GLY A 141 -7.71 11.96 -1.02
C GLY A 141 -8.79 12.99 -1.37
N ALA A 142 -9.39 12.91 -2.55
CA ALA A 142 -10.34 13.92 -3.03
C ALA A 142 -11.52 14.17 -2.08
N PRO A 143 -12.08 13.17 -1.36
CA PRO A 143 -13.17 13.40 -0.42
C PRO A 143 -12.75 14.07 0.90
N TYR A 144 -11.45 14.21 1.17
CA TYR A 144 -10.98 14.68 2.47
C TYR A 144 -11.03 16.20 2.58
N THR A 145 -11.63 16.67 3.67
CA THR A 145 -11.50 18.04 4.19
C THR A 145 -10.37 18.11 5.21
N ALA A 146 -9.95 19.31 5.58
CA ALA A 146 -8.98 19.47 6.67
C ALA A 146 -9.46 18.81 7.98
N GLN A 147 -10.77 18.85 8.27
CA GLN A 147 -11.34 18.21 9.45
C GLN A 147 -11.24 16.67 9.37
N SER A 148 -11.65 16.07 8.24
CA SER A 148 -11.60 14.61 8.08
C SER A 148 -10.16 14.10 8.01
N LEU A 149 -9.23 14.85 7.40
CA LEU A 149 -7.81 14.48 7.39
C LEU A 149 -7.20 14.52 8.80
N ARG A 150 -7.53 15.54 9.62
CA ARG A 150 -7.13 15.57 11.04
C ARG A 150 -7.70 14.38 11.81
N ASN A 151 -8.97 14.05 11.57
CA ASN A 151 -9.62 12.90 12.20
C ASN A 151 -8.92 11.59 11.83
N LEU A 152 -8.58 11.39 10.53
CA LEU A 152 -7.81 10.24 10.05
C LEU A 152 -6.51 10.09 10.83
N VAL A 153 -5.69 11.17 10.89
CA VAL A 153 -4.40 11.14 11.59
C VAL A 153 -4.57 10.80 13.06
N ASN A 154 -5.54 11.42 13.74
CA ASN A 154 -5.79 11.19 15.17
C ASN A 154 -6.26 9.75 15.44
N ILE A 155 -7.18 9.22 14.62
CA ILE A 155 -7.67 7.85 14.74
C ILE A 155 -6.50 6.88 14.49
N PHE A 156 -5.74 7.09 13.42
CA PHE A 156 -4.58 6.26 13.09
C PHE A 156 -3.57 6.27 14.23
N ALA A 157 -3.11 7.43 14.67
CA ALA A 157 -2.14 7.57 15.76
C ALA A 157 -2.64 6.95 17.08
N SER A 158 -3.93 7.09 17.41
CA SER A 158 -4.52 6.52 18.63
C SER A 158 -4.58 4.99 18.60
N LYS A 159 -4.62 4.36 17.42
CA LYS A 159 -4.71 2.91 17.21
C LYS A 159 -3.42 2.29 16.68
N GLU A 160 -2.40 3.07 16.45
CA GLU A 160 -1.19 2.68 15.75
C GLU A 160 -0.48 1.49 16.40
N ASN A 161 -0.33 1.47 17.74
CA ASN A 161 0.25 0.33 18.44
C ASN A 161 -0.58 -0.95 18.21
N PHE A 162 -1.90 -0.86 18.35
CA PHE A 162 -2.80 -1.96 18.10
C PHE A 162 -2.73 -2.45 16.65
N LEU A 163 -2.66 -1.52 15.68
CA LEU A 163 -2.53 -1.86 14.26
C LEU A 163 -1.20 -2.57 13.98
N PHE A 164 -0.09 -2.08 14.54
CA PHE A 164 1.21 -2.70 14.37
C PHE A 164 1.25 -4.12 14.95
N ASP A 165 0.66 -4.32 16.13
CA ASP A 165 0.57 -5.63 16.77
C ASP A 165 -0.36 -6.58 15.97
N MET A 166 -1.52 -6.09 15.54
CA MET A 166 -2.50 -6.87 14.76
C MET A 166 -1.94 -7.29 13.39
N LEU A 167 -1.26 -6.38 12.70
CA LEU A 167 -0.63 -6.63 11.40
C LEU A 167 0.71 -7.35 11.55
N GLN A 168 1.21 -7.53 12.79
CA GLN A 168 2.53 -8.09 13.08
C GLN A 168 3.61 -7.41 12.23
N VAL A 169 3.60 -6.07 12.22
CA VAL A 169 4.56 -5.30 11.43
C VAL A 169 5.97 -5.73 11.78
N SER A 170 6.72 -6.18 10.79
CA SER A 170 8.08 -6.65 11.01
C SER A 170 9.00 -5.52 11.46
N PRO A 171 9.83 -5.71 12.52
CA PRO A 171 10.84 -4.74 12.91
C PRO A 171 11.79 -4.34 11.76
N MET A 172 12.02 -5.24 10.80
CA MET A 172 12.84 -4.94 9.61
C MET A 172 12.25 -3.85 8.73
N ARG A 173 10.94 -3.56 8.86
CA ARG A 173 10.23 -2.53 8.09
C ARG A 173 10.02 -1.22 8.84
N GLU A 174 10.37 -1.14 10.13
CA GLU A 174 10.12 0.05 10.95
C GLU A 174 10.74 1.34 10.37
N THR A 175 11.88 1.24 9.65
CA THR A 175 12.49 2.39 8.98
C THR A 175 11.66 2.93 7.81
N TYR A 176 10.81 2.09 7.19
CA TYR A 176 9.98 2.43 6.04
C TYR A 176 8.53 2.72 6.38
N CYS A 177 8.10 2.40 7.61
CA CYS A 177 6.74 2.63 8.10
C CYS A 177 6.74 3.09 9.56
N GLN A 178 7.48 4.17 9.84
CA GLN A 178 7.55 4.76 11.18
C GLN A 178 6.17 5.22 11.65
N LYS A 179 5.98 5.26 12.96
CA LYS A 179 4.77 5.81 13.58
C LYS A 179 4.62 7.31 13.29
N VAL A 180 3.42 7.83 13.47
CA VAL A 180 3.13 9.25 13.34
C VAL A 180 4.03 10.06 14.28
N ASP A 181 4.60 11.15 13.77
CA ASP A 181 5.47 12.03 14.53
C ASP A 181 4.66 12.70 15.67
N ARG A 182 5.17 12.62 16.89
CA ARG A 182 4.47 13.17 18.06
C ARG A 182 4.35 14.69 18.04
N ASP A 183 5.43 15.37 17.62
CA ASP A 183 5.43 16.84 17.54
C ASP A 183 4.39 17.30 16.52
N PHE A 184 4.33 16.62 15.37
CA PHE A 184 3.29 16.88 14.36
C PHE A 184 1.88 16.68 14.94
N LEU A 185 1.64 15.57 15.64
CA LEU A 185 0.34 15.26 16.23
C LEU A 185 -0.08 16.30 17.28
N GLU A 186 0.86 16.72 18.14
CA GLU A 186 0.64 17.76 19.14
C GLU A 186 0.28 19.11 18.49
N MET A 187 1.05 19.53 17.48
CA MET A 187 0.77 20.77 16.75
C MET A 187 -0.56 20.71 16.01
N LEU A 188 -0.87 19.59 15.35
CA LEU A 188 -2.14 19.35 14.66
C LEU A 188 -3.35 19.53 15.59
N ASN A 189 -3.24 19.02 16.82
CA ASN A 189 -4.30 19.09 17.82
C ASN A 189 -4.38 20.43 18.54
N LYS A 190 -3.25 21.12 18.70
CA LYS A 190 -3.18 22.45 19.29
C LYS A 190 -3.74 23.52 18.34
N GLU A 191 -3.28 23.52 17.10
CA GLU A 191 -3.62 24.57 16.13
C GLU A 191 -4.96 24.32 15.42
N LYS A 192 -5.37 23.05 15.29
CA LYS A 192 -6.61 22.63 14.63
C LYS A 192 -6.79 23.28 13.25
N PRO A 193 -5.81 23.13 12.34
CA PRO A 193 -5.80 23.79 11.05
C PRO A 193 -7.10 23.56 10.28
N LYS A 194 -7.56 24.60 9.56
CA LYS A 194 -8.85 24.62 8.84
C LYS A 194 -8.71 24.35 7.35
N THR A 195 -7.47 24.33 6.82
CA THR A 195 -7.18 24.06 5.42
C THR A 195 -6.17 22.94 5.28
N ILE A 196 -6.16 22.27 4.12
CA ILE A 196 -5.19 21.22 3.79
C ILE A 196 -3.76 21.78 3.77
N GLU A 197 -3.59 22.99 3.22
CA GLU A 197 -2.28 23.65 3.13
C GLU A 197 -1.72 23.97 4.53
N ALA A 198 -2.56 24.28 5.50
CA ALA A 198 -2.12 24.50 6.88
C ALA A 198 -1.68 23.17 7.54
N ILE A 199 -2.33 22.04 7.22
CA ILE A 199 -1.87 20.72 7.66
C ILE A 199 -0.54 20.35 6.98
N GLN A 200 -0.42 20.59 5.69
CA GLN A 200 0.82 20.37 4.92
C GLN A 200 1.99 21.15 5.51
N LYS A 201 1.76 22.44 5.87
CA LYS A 201 2.79 23.27 6.52
C LYS A 201 3.25 22.68 7.85
N LEU A 202 2.35 22.14 8.66
CA LEU A 202 2.73 21.43 9.89
C LEU A 202 3.51 20.14 9.60
N TRP A 203 3.07 19.37 8.62
CA TRP A 203 3.72 18.11 8.25
C TRP A 203 5.19 18.31 7.84
N TYR A 204 5.46 19.33 7.04
CA TYR A 204 6.80 19.66 6.57
C TYR A 204 7.54 20.67 7.47
N ARG A 205 7.01 20.98 8.67
CA ARG A 205 7.63 21.92 9.61
C ARG A 205 7.93 23.31 8.98
N GLY A 206 7.12 23.70 8.04
CA GLY A 206 7.21 24.99 7.33
C GLY A 206 7.96 24.94 5.98
N ASP A 207 8.68 23.87 5.68
CA ASP A 207 9.36 23.69 4.39
C ASP A 207 8.38 23.17 3.34
N MET A 208 7.72 24.06 2.62
CA MET A 208 6.71 23.69 1.63
C MET A 208 7.32 23.10 0.36
N ASP A 209 8.61 23.27 0.08
CA ASP A 209 9.28 22.71 -1.09
C ASP A 209 9.54 21.22 -0.93
N GLU A 210 9.51 20.70 0.31
CA GLU A 210 9.69 19.29 0.62
C GLU A 210 8.66 18.39 -0.08
N VAL A 211 7.47 18.91 -0.43
CA VAL A 211 6.45 18.18 -1.20
C VAL A 211 6.95 17.69 -2.57
N HIS A 212 7.91 18.40 -3.15
CA HIS A 212 8.48 18.08 -4.46
C HIS A 212 9.64 17.08 -4.38
N HIS A 213 10.10 16.75 -3.17
CA HIS A 213 11.21 15.82 -2.96
C HIS A 213 10.72 14.37 -2.93
N HIS A 214 10.87 13.66 -4.03
CA HIS A 214 10.43 12.26 -4.17
C HIS A 214 10.94 11.35 -3.03
N TYR A 215 12.14 11.57 -2.51
CA TYR A 215 12.74 10.83 -1.41
C TYR A 215 12.68 11.56 -0.07
N SER A 216 11.67 12.43 0.14
CA SER A 216 11.43 13.04 1.43
C SER A 216 11.39 12.00 2.54
N SER A 217 12.08 12.24 3.65
CA SER A 217 12.06 11.34 4.81
C SER A 217 10.66 11.23 5.43
N THR A 218 9.81 12.23 5.20
CA THR A 218 8.44 12.28 5.72
C THR A 218 7.52 11.23 5.09
N ARG A 219 7.92 10.65 3.93
CA ARG A 219 7.16 9.56 3.28
C ARG A 219 7.22 8.22 4.04
N TYR A 220 8.22 8.03 4.92
CA TYR A 220 8.43 6.77 5.63
C TYR A 220 7.60 6.65 6.91
N LYS A 221 6.36 7.13 6.87
CA LYS A 221 5.37 6.98 7.94
C LYS A 221 4.34 5.91 7.58
N ALA A 222 3.87 5.16 8.58
CA ALA A 222 2.81 4.16 8.40
C ALA A 222 1.52 4.80 7.85
N CYS A 223 1.19 6.01 8.34
CA CYS A 223 0.19 6.90 7.75
C CYS A 223 0.93 7.99 6.98
N ASN A 224 1.22 7.75 5.70
CA ASN A 224 2.01 8.65 4.88
C ASN A 224 1.15 9.75 4.26
N LEU A 225 1.25 10.97 4.80
CA LEU A 225 0.61 12.15 4.25
C LEU A 225 1.46 12.86 3.19
N HIS A 226 2.75 12.54 3.05
CA HIS A 226 3.54 13.07 1.94
C HIS A 226 2.89 12.70 0.59
N SER A 227 2.44 11.45 0.45
CA SER A 227 1.69 11.00 -0.73
C SER A 227 0.38 11.78 -0.92
N PHE A 228 -0.29 12.17 0.17
CA PHE A 228 -1.50 13.00 0.09
C PHE A 228 -1.21 14.37 -0.51
N PHE A 229 -0.17 15.04 -0.03
CA PHE A 229 0.17 16.39 -0.49
C PHE A 229 0.80 16.40 -1.88
N ALA A 230 1.61 15.40 -2.21
CA ALA A 230 2.29 15.31 -3.51
C ALA A 230 1.41 14.74 -4.62
N ASN A 231 0.55 13.76 -4.31
CA ASN A 231 -0.14 12.93 -5.31
C ASN A 231 -1.67 12.88 -5.13
N GLY A 232 -2.23 13.47 -4.07
CA GLY A 232 -3.67 13.52 -3.84
C GLY A 232 -4.29 12.26 -3.21
N HIS A 233 -3.49 11.35 -2.66
CA HIS A 233 -3.96 10.17 -1.94
C HIS A 233 -3.09 9.90 -0.71
N TRP A 234 -3.68 9.55 0.43
CA TRP A 234 -2.87 9.09 1.56
C TRP A 234 -2.50 7.62 1.41
N GLU A 235 -1.40 7.23 2.00
CA GLU A 235 -0.83 5.90 1.85
C GLU A 235 -0.66 5.21 3.20
N MET A 236 -1.18 3.99 3.33
CA MET A 236 -0.92 3.09 4.44
C MET A 236 0.25 2.17 4.09
N ARG A 237 1.37 2.30 4.82
CA ARG A 237 2.61 1.55 4.57
C ARG A 237 2.87 0.42 5.57
N ALA A 238 2.01 0.23 6.56
CA ALA A 238 2.26 -0.69 7.67
C ALA A 238 2.11 -2.18 7.30
N CYS A 239 1.51 -2.51 6.16
CA CYS A 239 1.25 -3.91 5.81
C CYS A 239 2.53 -4.64 5.40
N ASN A 240 2.77 -5.81 6.00
CA ASN A 240 3.81 -6.72 5.50
C ASN A 240 3.41 -7.25 4.12
N SER A 241 4.37 -7.47 3.24
CA SER A 241 4.04 -8.04 1.94
C SER A 241 3.53 -9.47 2.03
N SER A 242 2.56 -9.77 1.17
CA SER A 242 1.96 -11.09 1.06
C SER A 242 1.51 -11.37 -0.38
N LEU A 243 1.76 -12.58 -0.85
CA LEU A 243 1.16 -13.13 -2.07
C LEU A 243 0.05 -14.15 -1.76
N HIS A 244 -0.60 -13.98 -0.59
CA HIS A 244 -1.76 -14.76 -0.22
C HIS A 244 -3.04 -13.92 -0.42
N ALA A 245 -3.90 -14.36 -1.34
CA ALA A 245 -5.09 -13.63 -1.75
C ALA A 245 -6.07 -13.28 -0.60
N GLY A 246 -6.15 -14.14 0.43
CA GLY A 246 -6.95 -13.87 1.62
C GLY A 246 -6.36 -12.77 2.50
N VAL A 247 -5.04 -12.72 2.63
CA VAL A 247 -4.33 -11.67 3.40
C VAL A 247 -4.48 -10.32 2.71
N ILE A 248 -4.30 -10.26 1.38
CA ILE A 248 -4.52 -9.02 0.60
C ILE A 248 -5.93 -8.46 0.82
N ARG A 249 -6.93 -9.32 0.87
CA ARG A 249 -8.31 -8.88 1.14
C ARG A 249 -8.53 -8.41 2.57
N SER A 250 -7.75 -8.90 3.53
CA SER A 250 -7.92 -8.55 4.95
C SER A 250 -7.26 -7.20 5.31
N TYR A 251 -6.34 -6.73 4.49
CA TYR A 251 -5.73 -5.39 4.62
C TYR A 251 -6.66 -4.32 4.06
#